data_3100e425f075dee40863c787c2c58694
#
_entry.id   3100e425f075dee40863c787c2c58694
#
_cell.length_a   1.000
_cell.length_b   1.000
_cell.length_c   1.000
_cell.angle_alpha   90.00
_cell.angle_beta   90.00
_cell.angle_gamma   90.00
#
_symmetry.space_group_name_H-M   'P 1'
#
loop_
_entity.id
_entity.type
_entity.pdbx_description
1 polymer ?
#
loop_
_entity_poly.entity_id
_entity_poly.type
_entity_poly.pdbx_seq_one_letter_code
_entity_poly.pdbx_strand_id
1 'polypeptide(L)'
;MKDTELAKYLQEVQQKRGYLLPHHGLMAVSTPQLLEAYDELYTTLALTPRQLSRRDHEYVWMGVLIVMDEVLGTHHIKRFRDAGGTDAELANAMTITAFAEGVGAYQFVAAHWLPHL
;
A
#
# COMPACT_ATOMS: atom_id res chain seq x y z
N MET A 1 26.44 1.21 5.70
CA MET A 1 26.22 0.51 4.41
C MET A 1 26.89 1.35 3.32
N LYS A 2 27.65 0.73 2.43
CA LYS A 2 28.24 1.46 1.30
C LYS A 2 27.15 1.86 0.30
N ASP A 3 27.31 2.94 -0.46
CA ASP A 3 26.28 3.43 -1.39
C ASP A 3 25.76 2.37 -2.37
N THR A 4 26.67 1.50 -2.84
CA THR A 4 26.31 0.39 -3.74
C THR A 4 25.47 -0.69 -3.05
N GLU A 5 25.72 -0.97 -1.79
CA GLU A 5 24.95 -1.94 -0.98
C GLU A 5 23.57 -1.39 -0.67
N LEU A 6 23.50 -0.09 -0.37
CA LEU A 6 22.24 0.60 -0.13
C LEU A 6 21.34 0.62 -1.37
N ALA A 7 21.91 0.95 -2.53
CA ALA A 7 21.17 0.94 -3.79
C ALA A 7 20.62 -0.47 -4.12
N LYS A 8 21.42 -1.50 -3.92
CA LYS A 8 21.00 -2.88 -4.11
C LYS A 8 19.87 -3.27 -3.15
N TYR A 9 19.98 -2.90 -1.87
CA TYR A 9 18.96 -3.18 -0.87
C TYR A 9 17.61 -2.48 -1.20
N LEU A 10 17.66 -1.21 -1.59
CA LEU A 10 16.45 -0.49 -2.03
C LEU A 10 15.80 -1.16 -3.26
N GLN A 11 16.61 -1.65 -4.18
CA GLN A 11 16.10 -2.38 -5.34
C GLN A 11 15.42 -3.70 -4.93
N GLU A 12 15.98 -4.44 -3.99
CA GLU A 12 15.37 -5.65 -3.43
C GLU A 12 14.03 -5.36 -2.73
N VAL A 13 13.96 -4.28 -1.94
CA VAL A 13 12.72 -3.82 -1.31
C VAL A 13 11.68 -3.48 -2.36
N GLN A 14 12.07 -2.74 -3.40
CA GLN A 14 11.17 -2.39 -4.51
C GLN A 14 10.64 -3.63 -5.24
N GLN A 15 11.49 -4.59 -5.54
CA GLN A 15 11.08 -5.84 -6.20
C GLN A 15 10.08 -6.63 -5.34
N LYS A 16 10.36 -6.75 -4.06
CA LYS A 16 9.51 -7.48 -3.12
C LYS A 16 8.14 -6.83 -2.91
N ARG A 17 8.10 -5.51 -2.78
CA ARG A 17 6.88 -4.75 -2.51
C ARG A 17 6.12 -4.34 -3.77
N GLY A 18 6.83 -4.19 -4.90
CA GLY A 18 6.31 -3.62 -6.14
C GLY A 18 6.40 -2.10 -6.21
N TYR A 19 6.91 -1.43 -5.18
CA TYR A 19 7.03 0.03 -5.09
C TYR A 19 8.08 0.46 -4.06
N LEU A 20 8.53 1.72 -4.18
CA LEU A 20 9.24 2.46 -3.13
C LEU A 20 8.52 3.76 -2.85
N LEU A 21 8.38 4.10 -1.59
CA LEU A 21 7.85 5.37 -1.12
C LEU A 21 8.98 6.29 -0.64
N PRO A 22 8.78 7.62 -0.63
CA PRO A 22 9.82 8.58 -0.23
C PRO A 22 10.45 8.28 1.13
N HIS A 23 9.66 7.81 2.10
CA HIS A 23 10.16 7.48 3.43
C HIS A 23 11.12 6.27 3.45
N HIS A 24 11.03 5.34 2.50
CA HIS A 24 12.02 4.27 2.37
C HIS A 24 13.41 4.85 2.04
N GLY A 25 13.47 5.81 1.13
CA GLY A 25 14.72 6.51 0.81
C GLY A 25 15.28 7.29 2.00
N LEU A 26 14.41 7.99 2.72
CA LEU A 26 14.82 8.72 3.92
C LEU A 26 15.38 7.78 5.01
N MET A 27 14.70 6.68 5.29
CA MET A 27 15.19 5.67 6.25
C MET A 27 16.51 5.08 5.81
N ALA A 28 16.65 4.77 4.52
CA ALA A 28 17.86 4.19 3.96
C ALA A 28 19.10 5.09 4.17
N VAL A 29 18.94 6.39 4.01
CA VAL A 29 20.03 7.36 4.16
C VAL A 29 20.31 7.69 5.63
N SER A 30 19.24 7.88 6.43
CA SER A 30 19.39 8.35 7.81
C SER A 30 19.66 7.21 8.80
N THR A 31 18.97 6.08 8.65
CA THR A 31 19.03 4.97 9.61
C THR A 31 18.75 3.65 8.90
N PRO A 32 19.72 3.05 8.20
CA PRO A 32 19.52 1.81 7.44
C PRO A 32 18.90 0.68 8.26
N GLN A 33 19.27 0.53 9.54
CA GLN A 33 18.73 -0.49 10.43
C GLN A 33 17.21 -0.30 10.68
N LEU A 34 16.73 0.95 10.65
CA LEU A 34 15.30 1.22 10.74
C LEU A 34 14.57 0.73 9.50
N LEU A 35 15.15 0.92 8.31
CA LEU A 35 14.58 0.41 7.07
C LEU A 35 14.51 -1.11 7.08
N GLU A 36 15.55 -1.80 7.56
CA GLU A 36 15.57 -3.26 7.68
C GLU A 36 14.45 -3.76 8.61
N ALA A 37 14.35 -3.19 9.80
CA ALA A 37 13.31 -3.55 10.77
C ALA A 37 11.89 -3.25 10.25
N TYR A 38 11.72 -2.11 9.59
CA TYR A 38 10.47 -1.72 8.96
C TYR A 38 10.08 -2.67 7.82
N ASP A 39 11.04 -3.07 6.99
CA ASP A 39 10.80 -4.00 5.90
C ASP A 39 10.45 -5.41 6.41
N GLU A 40 11.10 -5.88 7.46
CA GLU A 40 10.77 -7.15 8.11
C GLU A 40 9.35 -7.13 8.69
N LEU A 41 9.00 -6.07 9.42
CA LEU A 41 7.66 -5.88 9.97
C LEU A 41 6.60 -5.88 8.86
N TYR A 42 6.83 -5.11 7.80
CA TYR A 42 5.90 -5.03 6.67
C TYR A 42 5.78 -6.37 5.95
N THR A 43 6.88 -7.08 5.73
CA THR A 43 6.88 -8.41 5.11
C THR A 43 6.04 -9.39 5.92
N THR A 44 6.23 -9.40 7.23
CA THR A 44 5.50 -10.27 8.15
C THR A 44 4.01 -9.93 8.17
N LEU A 45 3.67 -8.64 8.22
CA LEU A 45 2.28 -8.17 8.30
C LEU A 45 1.55 -8.29 6.96
N ALA A 46 2.15 -7.81 5.88
CA ALA A 46 1.45 -7.53 4.63
C ALA A 46 1.74 -8.52 3.51
N LEU A 47 2.88 -9.18 3.49
CA LEU A 47 3.30 -10.05 2.40
C LEU A 47 3.23 -11.54 2.74
N THR A 48 3.31 -11.90 4.01
CA THR A 48 3.22 -13.30 4.44
C THR A 48 1.76 -13.77 4.45
N PRO A 49 1.43 -14.90 3.81
CA PRO A 49 0.08 -15.46 3.82
C PRO A 49 -0.42 -15.73 5.25
N ARG A 50 -1.67 -15.36 5.51
CA ARG A 50 -2.33 -15.54 6.82
C ARG A 50 -3.75 -16.07 6.65
N GLN A 51 -4.62 -15.78 7.62
CA GLN A 51 -6.02 -16.24 7.63
C GLN A 51 -6.86 -15.60 6.52
N LEU A 52 -6.63 -14.30 6.23
CA LEU A 52 -7.30 -13.63 5.13
C LEU A 52 -6.69 -14.02 3.79
N SER A 53 -7.51 -14.15 2.77
CA SER A 53 -7.03 -14.23 1.39
C SER A 53 -6.23 -12.98 1.04
N ARG A 54 -5.36 -13.08 0.05
CA ARG A 54 -4.59 -11.93 -0.42
C ARG A 54 -5.49 -10.79 -0.88
N ARG A 55 -6.56 -11.10 -1.58
CA ARG A 55 -7.56 -10.14 -2.02
C ARG A 55 -8.24 -9.44 -0.84
N ASP A 56 -8.70 -10.19 0.15
CA ASP A 56 -9.41 -9.64 1.31
C ASP A 56 -8.47 -8.81 2.19
N HIS A 57 -7.21 -9.20 2.28
CA HIS A 57 -6.18 -8.42 2.94
C HIS A 57 -5.99 -7.04 2.29
N GLU A 58 -5.99 -6.96 0.95
CA GLU A 58 -5.91 -5.69 0.23
C GLU A 58 -7.19 -4.86 0.38
N TYR A 59 -8.37 -5.46 0.53
CA TYR A 59 -9.60 -4.76 0.89
C TYR A 59 -9.46 -3.99 2.20
N VAL A 60 -8.93 -4.65 3.23
CA VAL A 60 -8.73 -4.03 4.54
C VAL A 60 -7.74 -2.87 4.44
N TRP A 61 -6.62 -3.06 3.73
CA TRP A 61 -5.64 -1.99 3.49
C TRP A 61 -6.27 -0.79 2.80
N MET A 62 -6.97 -1.00 1.71
CA MET A 62 -7.60 0.10 0.94
C MET A 62 -8.62 0.86 1.78
N GLY A 63 -9.46 0.17 2.54
CA GLY A 63 -10.44 0.80 3.42
C GLY A 63 -9.79 1.67 4.48
N VAL A 64 -8.78 1.16 5.18
CA VAL A 64 -8.04 1.92 6.20
C VAL A 64 -7.33 3.13 5.62
N LEU A 65 -6.66 2.97 4.47
CA LEU A 65 -5.90 4.05 3.85
C LEU A 65 -6.81 5.16 3.28
N ILE A 66 -7.99 4.82 2.79
CA ILE A 66 -9.00 5.81 2.38
C ILE A 66 -9.45 6.63 3.60
N VAL A 67 -9.78 5.98 4.71
CA VAL A 67 -10.19 6.65 5.96
C VAL A 67 -9.08 7.55 6.50
N MET A 68 -7.82 7.19 6.32
CA MET A 68 -6.65 7.97 6.72
C MET A 68 -6.27 9.08 5.72
N ASP A 69 -7.00 9.27 4.65
CA ASP A 69 -6.69 10.22 3.55
C ASP A 69 -5.29 9.97 2.95
N GLU A 70 -4.88 8.71 2.82
CA GLU A 70 -3.55 8.33 2.36
C GLU A 70 -3.53 8.08 0.85
N VAL A 71 -3.07 9.08 0.10
CA VAL A 71 -3.00 9.01 -1.37
C VAL A 71 -2.01 7.98 -1.89
N LEU A 72 -0.92 7.76 -1.17
CA LEU A 72 0.13 6.80 -1.58
C LEU A 72 -0.33 5.35 -1.43
N GLY A 73 -1.47 5.11 -0.81
CA GLY A 73 -2.08 3.79 -0.68
C GLY A 73 -2.63 3.22 -2.00
N THR A 74 -2.74 4.02 -3.05
CA THR A 74 -3.34 3.60 -4.34
C THR A 74 -2.58 2.45 -5.03
N HIS A 75 -1.32 2.19 -4.70
CA HIS A 75 -0.59 1.02 -5.19
C HIS A 75 -1.19 -0.32 -4.71
N HIS A 76 -1.98 -0.33 -3.65
CA HIS A 76 -2.74 -1.49 -3.20
C HIS A 76 -3.82 -1.91 -4.21
N ILE A 77 -4.28 -1.01 -5.07
CA ILE A 77 -5.19 -1.31 -6.18
C ILE A 77 -4.59 -2.37 -7.11
N LYS A 78 -3.32 -2.19 -7.49
CA LYS A 78 -2.62 -3.18 -8.33
C LYS A 78 -2.55 -4.54 -7.64
N ARG A 79 -2.20 -4.59 -6.36
CA ARG A 79 -2.12 -5.83 -5.59
C ARG A 79 -3.48 -6.53 -5.48
N PHE A 80 -4.55 -5.76 -5.31
CA PHE A 80 -5.90 -6.28 -5.29
C PHE A 80 -6.28 -6.95 -6.61
N ARG A 81 -5.99 -6.28 -7.75
CA ARG A 81 -6.21 -6.85 -9.08
C ARG A 81 -5.36 -8.10 -9.32
N ASP A 82 -4.09 -8.07 -8.96
CA ASP A 82 -3.17 -9.22 -9.09
C ASP A 82 -3.65 -10.43 -8.24
N ALA A 83 -4.40 -10.18 -7.17
CA ALA A 83 -5.02 -11.21 -6.33
C ALA A 83 -6.41 -11.67 -6.82
N GLY A 84 -6.84 -11.24 -8.01
CA GLY A 84 -8.11 -11.62 -8.64
C GLY A 84 -9.28 -10.70 -8.31
N GLY A 85 -9.04 -9.54 -7.70
CA GLY A 85 -10.07 -8.54 -7.46
C GLY A 85 -10.50 -7.84 -8.74
N THR A 86 -11.78 -7.51 -8.85
CA THR A 86 -12.37 -6.81 -10.00
C THR A 86 -12.52 -5.32 -9.74
N ASP A 87 -12.61 -4.52 -10.81
CA ASP A 87 -12.86 -3.09 -10.70
C ASP A 87 -14.24 -2.78 -10.10
N ALA A 88 -15.23 -3.65 -10.32
CA ALA A 88 -16.54 -3.52 -9.69
C ALA A 88 -16.48 -3.71 -8.17
N GLU A 89 -15.74 -4.71 -7.70
CA GLU A 89 -15.50 -4.92 -6.27
C GLU A 89 -14.72 -3.77 -5.66
N LEU A 90 -13.71 -3.26 -6.36
CA LEU A 90 -12.91 -2.12 -5.93
C LEU A 90 -13.77 -0.85 -5.80
N ALA A 91 -14.57 -0.53 -6.82
CA ALA A 91 -15.47 0.60 -6.77
C ALA A 91 -16.49 0.50 -5.62
N ASN A 92 -17.00 -0.71 -5.37
CA ASN A 92 -17.92 -0.95 -4.26
C ASN A 92 -17.24 -0.77 -2.89
N ALA A 93 -16.02 -1.26 -2.73
CA ALA A 93 -15.23 -1.06 -1.50
C ALA A 93 -14.96 0.44 -1.23
N MET A 94 -14.57 1.18 -2.26
CA MET A 94 -14.37 2.62 -2.18
C MET A 94 -15.66 3.35 -1.77
N THR A 95 -16.79 2.98 -2.39
CA THR A 95 -18.10 3.58 -2.11
C THR A 95 -18.55 3.32 -0.67
N ILE A 96 -18.42 2.10 -0.19
CA ILE A 96 -18.79 1.72 1.19
C ILE A 96 -17.93 2.51 2.19
N THR A 97 -16.63 2.55 1.98
CA THR A 97 -15.68 3.25 2.86
C THR A 97 -15.96 4.76 2.89
N ALA A 98 -16.12 5.36 1.72
CA ALA A 98 -16.41 6.78 1.60
C ALA A 98 -17.76 7.14 2.24
N PHE A 99 -18.78 6.30 2.06
CA PHE A 99 -20.09 6.50 2.68
C PHE A 99 -20.01 6.44 4.22
N ALA A 100 -19.28 5.48 4.75
CA ALA A 100 -19.10 5.32 6.19
C ALA A 100 -18.34 6.50 6.82
N GLU A 101 -17.39 7.10 6.10
CA GLU A 101 -16.63 8.26 6.57
C GLU A 101 -17.39 9.59 6.37
N GLY A 102 -18.21 9.71 5.32
CA GLY A 102 -19.02 10.88 5.02
C GLY A 102 -18.69 11.53 3.68
N VAL A 103 -19.33 12.68 3.38
CA VAL A 103 -19.26 13.36 2.08
C VAL A 103 -17.84 13.79 1.70
N GLY A 104 -17.02 14.18 2.68
CA GLY A 104 -15.62 14.54 2.44
C GLY A 104 -14.80 13.40 1.86
N ALA A 105 -15.06 12.17 2.31
CA ALA A 105 -14.41 10.98 1.78
C ALA A 105 -14.79 10.70 0.32
N TYR A 106 -16.01 10.96 -0.11
CA TYR A 106 -16.39 10.85 -1.51
C TYR A 106 -15.58 11.79 -2.40
N GLN A 107 -15.36 13.03 -1.96
CA GLN A 107 -14.54 13.99 -2.70
C GLN A 107 -13.09 13.53 -2.77
N PHE A 108 -12.54 13.02 -1.67
CA PHE A 108 -11.20 12.47 -1.61
C PHE A 108 -11.03 11.27 -2.55
N VAL A 109 -11.94 10.30 -2.49
CA VAL A 109 -11.90 9.11 -3.35
C VAL A 109 -12.03 9.48 -4.82
N ALA A 110 -12.92 10.40 -5.17
CA ALA A 110 -13.08 10.86 -6.53
C ALA A 110 -11.81 11.53 -7.09
N ALA A 111 -11.14 12.33 -6.27
CA ALA A 111 -9.94 13.04 -6.70
C ALA A 111 -8.69 12.15 -6.78
N HIS A 112 -8.51 11.22 -5.84
CA HIS A 112 -7.24 10.55 -5.63
C HIS A 112 -7.25 9.03 -5.94
N TRP A 113 -8.40 8.38 -5.84
CA TRP A 113 -8.49 6.93 -6.05
C TRP A 113 -9.18 6.55 -7.36
N LEU A 114 -10.29 7.21 -7.68
CA LEU A 114 -11.06 6.93 -8.91
C LEU A 114 -10.21 6.99 -10.19
N PRO A 115 -9.24 7.90 -10.37
CA PRO A 115 -8.39 7.92 -11.55
C PRO A 115 -7.56 6.65 -11.77
N HIS A 116 -7.42 5.80 -10.78
CA HIS A 116 -6.69 4.53 -10.87
C HIS A 116 -7.57 3.34 -11.32
N LEU A 117 -8.87 3.52 -11.40
CA LEU A 117 -9.79 2.53 -11.98
C LEU A 117 -9.66 2.51 -13.50
#